data_b305bbafcfe78c8a339dff2eb18e2d37
#
_entry.id   b305bbafcfe78c8a339dff2eb18e2d37
#
_cell.length_a   1.000
_cell.length_b   1.000
_cell.length_c   1.000
_cell.angle_alpha   90.00
_cell.angle_beta   90.00
_cell.angle_gamma   90.00
#
_symmetry.space_group_name_H-M   'P 1'
#
loop_
_entity.id
_entity.type
_entity.pdbx_description
1 polymer ?
#
loop_
_entity_poly.entity_id
_entity_poly.type
_entity_poly.pdbx_seq_one_letter_code
_entity_poly.pdbx_strand_id
1 'polypeptide(L)'
;MRNIRYLALLLFALLTATACSDDDNGSGNNNKKGIRNTVVMYVSAENSLGYQKFHNSDSTEIMAGSQFLNSRDQMIMYVDDAQNPRIYRIYKGCRKPQLLKKFSTNLCSSDPETLRELLSWVKQTYPSERYGLVMWSHADGWLQSWNTDYKSSKSFGIDVGTGGGIENTNGTRFRLWGVR
;
A
#
# COMPACT_ATOMS: atom_id res chain seq x y z
N MET A 1 -37.56 -29.05 31.52
CA MET A 1 -37.19 -27.78 30.81
C MET A 1 -35.77 -27.30 31.09
N ARG A 2 -35.04 -27.88 32.04
CA ARG A 2 -33.64 -27.43 32.37
C ARG A 2 -32.59 -27.98 31.38
N ASN A 3 -32.86 -29.12 30.75
CA ASN A 3 -31.90 -29.80 29.86
C ASN A 3 -31.86 -29.22 28.43
N ILE A 4 -32.91 -28.51 28.03
CA ILE A 4 -32.95 -27.86 26.70
C ILE A 4 -32.02 -26.64 26.62
N ARG A 5 -31.80 -25.96 27.75
CA ARG A 5 -30.90 -24.79 27.80
C ARG A 5 -29.42 -25.17 27.65
N TYR A 6 -29.04 -26.34 28.11
CA TYR A 6 -27.65 -26.83 27.95
C TYR A 6 -27.42 -27.38 26.55
N LEU A 7 -28.45 -27.94 25.91
CA LEU A 7 -28.35 -28.40 24.52
C LEU A 7 -28.18 -27.22 23.55
N ALA A 8 -28.87 -26.10 23.79
CA ALA A 8 -28.74 -24.88 22.99
C ALA A 8 -27.36 -24.22 23.16
N LEU A 9 -26.79 -24.24 24.37
CA LEU A 9 -25.44 -23.73 24.63
C LEU A 9 -24.35 -24.60 24.00
N LEU A 10 -24.53 -25.93 23.97
CA LEU A 10 -23.61 -26.85 23.30
C LEU A 10 -23.67 -26.71 21.76
N LEU A 11 -24.84 -26.47 21.21
CA LEU A 11 -24.99 -26.20 19.75
C LEU A 11 -24.37 -24.84 19.34
N PHE A 12 -24.43 -23.83 20.22
CA PHE A 12 -23.82 -22.53 19.94
C PHE A 12 -22.29 -22.56 20.02
N ALA A 13 -21.74 -23.42 20.87
CA ALA A 13 -20.28 -23.61 20.99
C ALA A 13 -19.67 -24.38 19.80
N LEU A 14 -20.47 -25.17 19.06
CA LEU A 14 -19.99 -25.88 17.86
C LEU A 14 -20.00 -25.03 16.59
N LEU A 15 -20.65 -23.87 16.58
CA LEU A 15 -20.76 -22.99 15.41
C LEU A 15 -19.63 -21.96 15.28
N THR A 16 -18.71 -21.89 16.26
CA THR A 16 -17.60 -20.94 16.24
C THR A 16 -16.26 -21.52 15.76
N ALA A 17 -16.22 -22.77 15.33
CA ALA A 17 -15.00 -23.46 14.91
C ALA A 17 -14.88 -23.67 13.39
N THR A 18 -15.53 -22.83 12.55
CA THR A 18 -15.16 -22.76 11.14
C THR A 18 -14.07 -21.70 10.95
N ALA A 19 -12.91 -21.94 11.54
CA ALA A 19 -11.69 -21.32 11.08
C ALA A 19 -11.42 -21.86 9.67
N CYS A 20 -11.29 -20.97 8.70
CA CYS A 20 -10.89 -21.27 7.34
C CYS A 20 -9.65 -22.16 7.34
N SER A 21 -9.82 -23.43 6.98
CA SER A 21 -8.73 -24.29 6.58
C SER A 21 -8.44 -23.99 5.11
N ASP A 22 -7.32 -23.36 4.81
CA ASP A 22 -6.75 -23.39 3.47
C ASP A 22 -6.26 -24.82 3.21
N ASP A 23 -7.00 -25.54 2.37
CA ASP A 23 -6.57 -26.83 1.85
C ASP A 23 -5.42 -26.63 0.84
N ASP A 24 -4.21 -26.56 1.36
CA ASP A 24 -3.01 -26.90 0.60
C ASP A 24 -2.63 -28.35 0.92
N ASN A 25 -3.11 -29.27 0.09
CA ASN A 25 -2.77 -30.69 0.11
C ASN A 25 -1.32 -30.87 -0.33
N GLY A 26 -0.40 -30.90 0.62
CA GLY A 26 1.04 -31.15 0.42
C GLY A 26 1.67 -31.66 1.71
N SER A 27 1.83 -32.96 1.77
CA SER A 27 2.48 -33.78 2.82
C SER A 27 3.61 -33.07 3.60
N GLY A 28 3.42 -32.96 4.93
CA GLY A 28 4.46 -33.09 5.94
C GLY A 28 5.53 -32.01 6.01
N ASN A 29 5.22 -30.90 6.64
CA ASN A 29 6.01 -30.24 7.68
C ASN A 29 5.29 -28.94 8.10
N ASN A 30 4.84 -28.84 9.36
CA ASN A 30 4.11 -27.69 9.89
C ASN A 30 5.02 -26.47 10.15
N ASN A 31 5.84 -26.09 9.18
CA ASN A 31 6.43 -24.77 9.11
C ASN A 31 5.41 -23.87 8.38
N LYS A 32 4.66 -23.03 9.09
CA LYS A 32 3.91 -21.91 8.50
C LYS A 32 4.91 -21.09 7.69
N LYS A 33 4.98 -21.34 6.38
CA LYS A 33 5.83 -20.56 5.48
C LYS A 33 5.37 -19.11 5.55
N GLY A 34 6.22 -18.21 6.04
CA GLY A 34 5.95 -16.78 6.12
C GLY A 34 5.66 -16.15 4.75
N ILE A 35 5.38 -14.88 4.72
CA ILE A 35 5.19 -14.12 3.46
C ILE A 35 6.47 -14.20 2.63
N ARG A 36 6.32 -14.49 1.34
CA ARG A 36 7.43 -14.59 0.40
C ARG A 36 7.75 -13.24 -0.24
N ASN A 37 6.74 -12.59 -0.78
CA ASN A 37 6.92 -11.30 -1.45
C ASN A 37 5.99 -10.25 -0.86
N THR A 38 6.52 -9.09 -0.55
CA THR A 38 5.75 -7.88 -0.26
C THR A 38 6.11 -6.80 -1.27
N VAL A 39 5.12 -6.35 -2.05
CA VAL A 39 5.26 -5.17 -2.89
C VAL A 39 4.74 -3.97 -2.12
N VAL A 40 5.58 -2.96 -1.93
CA VAL A 40 5.15 -1.66 -1.39
C VAL A 40 4.82 -0.76 -2.56
N MET A 41 3.57 -0.29 -2.63
CA MET A 41 3.15 0.74 -3.57
C MET A 41 3.03 2.06 -2.82
N TYR A 42 3.84 3.02 -3.23
CA TYR A 42 3.91 4.36 -2.64
C TYR A 42 3.23 5.36 -3.56
N VAL A 43 2.01 5.77 -3.19
CA VAL A 43 1.16 6.67 -3.97
C VAL A 43 1.23 8.06 -3.38
N SER A 44 2.04 8.92 -4.00
CA SER A 44 2.13 10.36 -3.73
C SER A 44 1.18 11.08 -4.69
N ALA A 45 -0.08 11.24 -4.24
CA ALA A 45 -1.19 11.72 -5.06
C ALA A 45 -1.77 13.06 -4.57
N GLU A 46 -1.11 13.77 -3.66
CA GLU A 46 -1.51 15.13 -3.30
C GLU A 46 -1.02 16.13 -4.37
N ASN A 47 -1.53 15.93 -5.59
CA ASN A 47 -1.19 16.67 -6.80
C ASN A 47 -2.31 16.54 -7.86
N SER A 48 -2.09 17.04 -9.07
CA SER A 48 -3.10 17.03 -10.14
C SER A 48 -3.56 15.61 -10.53
N LEU A 49 -2.70 14.59 -10.45
CA LEU A 49 -3.10 13.20 -10.71
C LEU A 49 -4.07 12.69 -9.66
N GLY A 50 -3.85 13.04 -8.40
CA GLY A 50 -4.73 12.67 -7.30
C GLY A 50 -6.05 13.42 -7.34
N TYR A 51 -6.06 14.71 -7.69
CA TYR A 51 -7.29 15.48 -7.88
C TYR A 51 -8.17 14.89 -8.99
N GLN A 52 -7.58 14.36 -10.05
CA GLN A 52 -8.29 13.66 -11.13
C GLN A 52 -8.61 12.20 -10.77
N LYS A 53 -8.24 11.75 -9.58
CA LYS A 53 -8.53 10.43 -9.04
C LYS A 53 -7.94 9.25 -9.85
N PHE A 54 -6.86 9.45 -10.59
CA PHE A 54 -6.22 8.37 -11.35
C PHE A 54 -5.79 7.21 -10.45
N HIS A 55 -5.29 7.49 -9.24
CA HIS A 55 -4.92 6.47 -8.27
C HIS A 55 -6.10 5.55 -7.86
N ASN A 56 -7.37 6.00 -8.00
CA ASN A 56 -8.54 5.17 -7.74
C ASN A 56 -8.76 4.13 -8.84
N SER A 57 -8.51 4.48 -10.12
CA SER A 57 -8.53 3.53 -11.23
C SER A 57 -7.48 2.45 -11.03
N ASP A 58 -6.24 2.86 -10.74
CA ASP A 58 -5.14 1.93 -10.47
C ASP A 58 -5.43 1.02 -9.27
N SER A 59 -6.03 1.58 -8.21
CA SER A 59 -6.45 0.79 -7.05
C SER A 59 -7.50 -0.26 -7.42
N THR A 60 -8.41 0.05 -8.34
CA THR A 60 -9.42 -0.90 -8.83
C THR A 60 -8.78 -2.03 -9.63
N GLU A 61 -7.79 -1.72 -10.48
CA GLU A 61 -7.04 -2.71 -11.25
C GLU A 61 -6.20 -3.60 -10.34
N ILE A 62 -5.54 -3.03 -9.33
CA ILE A 62 -4.81 -3.78 -8.32
C ILE A 62 -5.73 -4.75 -7.58
N MET A 63 -6.93 -4.32 -7.22
CA MET A 63 -7.92 -5.19 -6.58
C MET A 63 -8.36 -6.32 -7.49
N ALA A 64 -8.61 -6.04 -8.78
CA ALA A 64 -8.91 -7.08 -9.75
C ALA A 64 -7.75 -8.08 -9.91
N GLY A 65 -6.51 -7.60 -9.87
CA GLY A 65 -5.31 -8.43 -9.92
C GLY A 65 -5.07 -9.27 -8.66
N SER A 66 -5.64 -8.88 -7.52
CA SER A 66 -5.37 -9.54 -6.24
C SER A 66 -5.75 -11.03 -6.19
N GLN A 67 -6.73 -11.45 -6.99
CA GLN A 67 -7.14 -12.85 -7.12
C GLN A 67 -6.02 -13.75 -7.68
N PHE A 68 -5.09 -13.20 -8.44
CA PHE A 68 -3.97 -13.92 -9.06
C PHE A 68 -2.72 -13.99 -8.16
N LEU A 69 -2.72 -13.32 -7.01
CA LEU A 69 -1.63 -13.41 -6.06
C LEU A 69 -1.49 -14.85 -5.52
N ASN A 70 -0.28 -15.22 -5.13
CA ASN A 70 -0.11 -16.42 -4.33
C ASN A 70 -0.51 -16.14 -2.87
N SER A 71 -0.84 -17.18 -2.11
CA SER A 71 -1.19 -17.07 -0.69
C SER A 71 -0.07 -16.46 0.18
N ARG A 72 1.18 -16.53 -0.31
CA ARG A 72 2.38 -15.98 0.36
C ARG A 72 2.81 -14.62 -0.17
N ASP A 73 2.04 -13.99 -1.04
CA ASP A 73 2.34 -12.69 -1.63
C ASP A 73 1.31 -11.66 -1.16
N GLN A 74 1.77 -10.44 -0.96
CA GLN A 74 0.92 -9.32 -0.55
C GLN A 74 1.42 -7.99 -1.11
N MET A 75 0.54 -7.01 -1.12
CA MET A 75 0.88 -5.61 -1.38
C MET A 75 0.53 -4.76 -0.16
N ILE A 76 1.42 -3.86 0.19
CA ILE A 76 1.18 -2.77 1.15
C ILE A 76 1.12 -1.48 0.34
N MET A 77 -0.02 -0.80 0.36
CA MET A 77 -0.24 0.41 -0.41
C MET A 77 -0.38 1.60 0.53
N TYR A 78 0.56 2.53 0.46
CA TYR A 78 0.46 3.86 1.06
C TYR A 78 -0.19 4.80 0.06
N VAL A 79 -1.19 5.55 0.49
CA VAL A 79 -1.88 6.55 -0.33
C VAL A 79 -1.90 7.86 0.41
N ASP A 80 -1.34 8.87 -0.22
CA ASP A 80 -1.39 10.26 0.19
C ASP A 80 -2.05 11.08 -0.92
N ASP A 81 -3.30 11.42 -0.71
CA ASP A 81 -4.13 12.21 -1.62
C ASP A 81 -4.70 13.43 -0.86
N ALA A 82 -5.71 14.09 -1.36
CA ALA A 82 -6.36 15.23 -0.70
C ALA A 82 -6.98 14.88 0.68
N GLN A 83 -6.81 13.68 1.18
CA GLN A 83 -7.17 13.24 2.52
C GLN A 83 -5.91 12.86 3.30
N ASN A 84 -6.02 12.77 4.63
CA ASN A 84 -4.89 12.30 5.43
C ASN A 84 -4.39 10.93 4.96
N PRO A 85 -3.06 10.70 4.98
CA PRO A 85 -2.46 9.49 4.46
C PRO A 85 -3.00 8.22 5.09
N ARG A 86 -3.02 7.16 4.31
CA ARG A 86 -3.57 5.84 4.70
C ARG A 86 -2.67 4.73 4.20
N ILE A 87 -2.63 3.63 4.97
CA ILE A 87 -1.93 2.41 4.57
C ILE A 87 -2.94 1.29 4.48
N TYR A 88 -2.90 0.56 3.38
CA TYR A 88 -3.74 -0.59 3.09
C TYR A 88 -2.90 -1.84 2.83
N ARG A 89 -3.49 -2.98 3.14
CA ARG A 89 -2.97 -4.28 2.72
C ARG A 89 -3.91 -4.91 1.71
N ILE A 90 -3.32 -5.48 0.66
CA ILE A 90 -4.00 -6.25 -0.38
C ILE A 90 -3.34 -7.62 -0.43
N TYR A 91 -4.15 -8.67 -0.39
CA TYR A 91 -3.70 -10.06 -0.38
C TYR A 91 -4.63 -10.91 -1.24
N LYS A 92 -4.24 -12.15 -1.51
CA LYS A 92 -5.01 -13.06 -2.36
C LYS A 92 -6.47 -13.13 -1.96
N GLY A 93 -7.35 -12.82 -2.91
CA GLY A 93 -8.80 -12.96 -2.75
C GLY A 93 -9.45 -11.97 -1.77
N CYS A 94 -8.75 -10.93 -1.34
CA CYS A 94 -9.39 -9.89 -0.53
C CYS A 94 -10.48 -9.18 -1.36
N ARG A 95 -11.65 -8.98 -0.76
CA ARG A 95 -12.78 -8.31 -1.44
C ARG A 95 -12.64 -6.79 -1.48
N LYS A 96 -11.86 -6.25 -0.57
CA LYS A 96 -11.53 -4.82 -0.46
C LYS A 96 -10.17 -4.66 0.20
N PRO A 97 -9.46 -3.56 -0.04
CA PRO A 97 -8.22 -3.26 0.67
C PRO A 97 -8.46 -3.22 2.19
N GLN A 98 -7.61 -3.92 2.94
CA GLN A 98 -7.66 -3.90 4.40
C GLN A 98 -6.96 -2.64 4.89
N LEU A 99 -7.70 -1.73 5.53
CA LEU A 99 -7.09 -0.55 6.15
C LEU A 99 -6.22 -1.00 7.34
N LEU A 100 -4.94 -0.66 7.30
CA LEU A 100 -3.96 -0.95 8.36
C LEU A 100 -3.74 0.25 9.27
N LYS A 101 -3.62 1.43 8.67
CA LYS A 101 -3.32 2.67 9.38
C LYS A 101 -3.95 3.87 8.65
N LYS A 102 -4.46 4.81 9.42
CA LYS A 102 -4.83 6.15 8.97
C LYS A 102 -4.07 7.15 9.82
N PHE A 103 -3.42 8.11 9.19
CA PHE A 103 -2.72 9.16 9.90
C PHE A 103 -3.70 10.26 10.31
N SER A 104 -3.44 10.92 11.43
CA SER A 104 -4.27 12.01 11.94
C SER A 104 -3.92 13.36 11.31
N THR A 105 -2.73 13.46 10.76
CA THR A 105 -2.20 14.67 10.14
C THR A 105 -1.73 14.34 8.73
N ASN A 106 -1.66 15.37 7.89
CA ASN A 106 -1.00 15.25 6.60
C ASN A 106 0.49 15.00 6.78
N LEU A 107 1.08 14.22 5.86
CA LEU A 107 2.51 13.98 5.76
C LEU A 107 2.96 14.45 4.38
N CYS A 108 4.18 14.95 4.28
CA CYS A 108 4.75 15.24 2.97
C CYS A 108 5.21 13.95 2.31
N SER A 109 4.46 13.46 1.34
CA SER A 109 4.78 12.21 0.63
C SER A 109 5.95 12.35 -0.34
N SER A 110 6.43 13.56 -0.59
CA SER A 110 7.68 13.80 -1.33
C SER A 110 8.89 14.05 -0.43
N ASP A 111 8.75 13.85 0.89
CA ASP A 111 9.87 13.81 1.81
C ASP A 111 10.48 12.40 1.85
N PRO A 112 11.79 12.25 1.57
CA PRO A 112 12.49 10.97 1.68
C PRO A 112 12.33 10.29 3.04
N GLU A 113 12.20 11.06 4.11
CA GLU A 113 12.02 10.53 5.44
C GLU A 113 10.68 9.83 5.61
N THR A 114 9.60 10.38 5.04
CA THR A 114 8.28 9.73 5.02
C THR A 114 8.34 8.35 4.35
N LEU A 115 9.02 8.25 3.22
CA LEU A 115 9.24 6.96 2.54
C LEU A 115 10.10 6.01 3.38
N ARG A 116 11.20 6.52 3.96
CA ARG A 116 12.10 5.72 4.79
C ARG A 116 11.38 5.12 6.00
N GLU A 117 10.57 5.92 6.69
CA GLU A 117 9.77 5.48 7.84
C GLU A 117 8.73 4.44 7.44
N LEU A 118 8.03 4.66 6.32
CA LEU A 118 7.09 3.67 5.80
C LEU A 118 7.77 2.33 5.52
N LEU A 119 8.89 2.33 4.78
CA LEU A 119 9.60 1.11 4.44
C LEU A 119 10.12 0.39 5.68
N SER A 120 10.62 1.14 6.67
CA SER A 120 11.08 0.59 7.95
C SER A 120 9.92 -0.06 8.70
N TRP A 121 8.78 0.61 8.79
CA TRP A 121 7.57 0.07 9.42
C TRP A 121 7.06 -1.18 8.70
N VAL A 122 7.04 -1.19 7.37
CA VAL A 122 6.62 -2.36 6.58
C VAL A 122 7.54 -3.55 6.87
N LYS A 123 8.86 -3.35 6.85
CA LYS A 123 9.82 -4.43 7.13
C LYS A 123 9.67 -5.02 8.53
N GLN A 124 9.38 -4.18 9.51
CA GLN A 124 9.18 -4.62 10.90
C GLN A 124 7.83 -5.34 11.10
N THR A 125 6.76 -4.82 10.50
CA THR A 125 5.40 -5.31 10.74
C THR A 125 5.03 -6.48 9.83
N TYR A 126 5.57 -6.50 8.61
CA TYR A 126 5.29 -7.49 7.57
C TYR A 126 6.58 -8.10 7.03
N PRO A 127 7.33 -8.86 7.87
CA PRO A 127 8.58 -9.48 7.43
C PRO A 127 8.32 -10.43 6.26
N SER A 128 9.13 -10.29 5.22
CA SER A 128 9.03 -11.03 3.97
C SER A 128 10.40 -11.42 3.45
N GLU A 129 10.47 -12.49 2.65
CA GLU A 129 11.72 -12.93 2.05
C GLU A 129 12.25 -11.90 1.01
N ARG A 130 11.33 -11.23 0.30
CA ARG A 130 11.65 -10.24 -0.73
C ARG A 130 10.69 -9.06 -0.67
N TYR A 131 11.22 -7.89 -1.01
CA TYR A 131 10.45 -6.67 -1.13
C TYR A 131 10.63 -6.05 -2.50
N GLY A 132 9.55 -5.51 -3.05
CA GLY A 132 9.53 -4.64 -4.22
C GLY A 132 8.95 -3.27 -3.84
N LEU A 133 9.40 -2.22 -4.53
CA LEU A 133 8.86 -0.86 -4.38
C LEU A 133 8.34 -0.38 -5.73
N VAL A 134 7.09 0.06 -5.74
CA VAL A 134 6.47 0.79 -6.86
C VAL A 134 6.20 2.21 -6.37
N MET A 135 6.73 3.19 -7.08
CA MET A 135 6.50 4.60 -6.80
C MET A 135 5.53 5.17 -7.83
N TRP A 136 4.49 5.83 -7.36
CA TRP A 136 3.42 6.39 -8.18
C TRP A 136 3.25 7.88 -7.89
N SER A 137 3.52 8.71 -8.86
CA SER A 137 3.31 10.17 -8.87
C SER A 137 3.71 10.74 -10.22
N HIS A 138 3.75 12.09 -10.34
CA HIS A 138 4.47 12.76 -11.41
C HIS A 138 5.97 12.47 -11.33
N ALA A 139 6.63 12.48 -12.49
CA ALA A 139 8.09 12.41 -12.61
C ALA A 139 8.55 13.28 -13.76
N ASP A 140 9.74 13.89 -13.65
CA ASP A 140 10.30 14.74 -14.70
C ASP A 140 10.92 13.94 -15.85
N GLY A 141 10.86 12.60 -15.80
CA GLY A 141 11.40 11.71 -16.83
C GLY A 141 12.93 11.70 -16.89
N TRP A 142 13.45 11.08 -17.96
CA TRP A 142 14.89 10.87 -18.17
C TRP A 142 15.51 11.92 -19.10
N LEU A 143 14.66 12.69 -19.83
CA LEU A 143 15.13 13.67 -20.79
C LEU A 143 15.60 14.93 -20.06
N GLN A 144 16.77 15.41 -20.45
CA GLN A 144 17.21 16.74 -20.06
C GLN A 144 16.29 17.78 -20.73
N SER A 145 15.84 18.75 -19.95
CA SER A 145 15.17 19.91 -20.53
C SER A 145 16.11 20.59 -21.51
N TRP A 146 15.62 20.90 -22.70
CA TRP A 146 16.35 21.66 -23.72
C TRP A 146 16.60 23.12 -23.29
N ASN A 147 16.02 23.55 -22.18
CA ASN A 147 16.20 24.87 -21.63
C ASN A 147 17.40 24.85 -20.65
N THR A 148 18.50 25.49 -21.05
CA THR A 148 19.78 25.51 -20.34
C THR A 148 19.73 26.16 -18.95
N ASP A 149 18.66 26.88 -18.63
CA ASP A 149 18.47 27.54 -17.34
C ASP A 149 17.84 26.64 -16.27
N TYR A 150 17.28 25.52 -16.66
CA TYR A 150 16.79 24.50 -15.76
C TYR A 150 17.87 23.43 -15.58
N LYS A 151 18.59 23.46 -14.45
CA LYS A 151 19.37 22.29 -14.01
C LYS A 151 18.39 21.13 -13.92
N SER A 152 18.42 20.21 -14.88
CA SER A 152 17.55 19.05 -14.97
C SER A 152 17.74 18.20 -13.70
N SER A 153 16.91 18.45 -12.71
CA SER A 153 16.83 17.58 -11.53
C SER A 153 15.93 16.42 -11.93
N LYS A 154 16.50 15.22 -12.05
CA LYS A 154 15.71 14.00 -12.08
C LYS A 154 14.92 13.95 -10.80
N SER A 155 13.66 14.29 -10.82
CA SER A 155 12.81 14.28 -9.64
C SER A 155 11.64 13.33 -9.84
N PHE A 156 11.16 12.80 -8.76
CA PHE A 156 9.96 12.00 -8.67
C PHE A 156 9.12 12.50 -7.49
N GLY A 157 7.78 12.44 -7.66
CA GLY A 157 6.85 12.83 -6.62
C GLY A 157 6.65 14.35 -6.54
N ILE A 158 5.42 14.75 -6.49
CA ILE A 158 4.99 16.12 -6.20
C ILE A 158 3.95 16.02 -5.10
N ASP A 159 4.17 16.77 -4.04
CA ASP A 159 3.25 16.93 -2.93
C ASP A 159 3.02 18.43 -2.74
N VAL A 160 1.79 18.87 -2.94
CA VAL A 160 1.43 20.30 -2.87
C VAL A 160 0.84 20.71 -1.51
N GLY A 161 0.69 19.74 -0.60
CA GLY A 161 0.08 19.94 0.71
C GLY A 161 -1.45 20.03 0.65
N THR A 162 -2.10 19.80 1.78
CA THR A 162 -3.56 19.90 1.89
C THR A 162 -4.03 21.33 1.60
N GLY A 163 -4.82 21.48 0.54
CA GLY A 163 -5.44 22.75 0.15
C GLY A 163 -4.66 23.55 -0.89
N GLY A 164 -3.54 23.04 -1.38
CA GLY A 164 -2.86 23.60 -2.55
C GLY A 164 -3.68 23.35 -3.81
N GLY A 165 -4.35 24.37 -4.33
CA GLY A 165 -4.96 24.29 -5.66
C GLY A 165 -3.91 24.02 -6.72
N ILE A 166 -4.37 23.66 -7.93
CA ILE A 166 -3.56 23.33 -9.12
C ILE A 166 -2.47 24.37 -9.45
N GLU A 167 -2.56 25.56 -8.89
CA GLU A 167 -1.67 26.69 -9.17
C GLU A 167 -0.37 26.69 -8.34
N ASN A 168 -0.24 25.88 -7.33
CA ASN A 168 0.98 25.83 -6.53
C ASN A 168 1.99 24.84 -7.09
N THR A 169 2.72 25.27 -8.14
CA THR A 169 3.77 24.47 -8.80
C THR A 169 5.05 24.30 -7.96
N ASN A 170 5.09 24.86 -6.75
CA ASN A 170 6.24 24.82 -5.85
C ASN A 170 6.19 23.64 -4.85
N GLY A 171 5.45 22.58 -5.15
CA GLY A 171 5.39 21.39 -4.30
C GLY A 171 6.76 20.79 -4.03
N THR A 172 6.91 20.16 -2.88
CA THR A 172 8.12 19.41 -2.50
C THR A 172 8.29 18.23 -3.46
N ARG A 173 9.52 17.94 -3.86
CA ARG A 173 9.83 16.85 -4.80
C ARG A 173 10.95 15.98 -4.27
N PHE A 174 10.83 14.67 -4.44
CA PHE A 174 11.97 13.77 -4.31
C PHE A 174 13.02 14.11 -5.37
N ARG A 175 14.23 14.38 -4.92
CA ARG A 175 15.39 14.44 -5.81
C ARG A 175 16.05 13.08 -5.85
N LEU A 176 16.03 12.43 -7.00
CA LEU A 176 16.81 11.20 -7.21
C LEU A 176 18.29 11.61 -7.34
N TRP A 177 19.05 11.49 -6.27
CA TRP A 177 20.50 11.67 -6.30
C TRP A 177 21.10 10.53 -7.13
N GLY A 178 21.87 10.92 -8.14
CA GLY A 178 22.29 10.10 -9.23
C GLY A 178 22.92 8.77 -8.83
N VAL A 179 22.44 7.75 -9.46
CA VAL A 179 23.26 6.61 -9.81
C VAL A 179 24.15 7.10 -10.96
N ARG A 180 25.47 7.31 -10.67
CA ARG A 180 26.50 7.47 -11.69
C ARG A 180 26.79 6.12 -12.33
#